data_09f0360d833607137b761a71efece552
#
_entry.id   09f0360d833607137b761a71efece552
#
_cell.length_a   1.000
_cell.length_b   1.000
_cell.length_c   1.000
_cell.angle_alpha   90.00
_cell.angle_beta   90.00
_cell.angle_gamma   90.00
#
_symmetry.space_group_name_H-M   'P 1'
#
loop_
_entity.id
_entity.type
_entity.pdbx_description
1 polymer ?
#
loop_
_entity_poly.entity_id
_entity_poly.type
_entity_poly.pdbx_seq_one_letter_code
_entity_poly.pdbx_strand_id
1 'polypeptide(L)'
;MTAENQQNNVTLGALCMCAAMIAGTSIDISVKALAPTYSTAQIVFLRSAIALPLVLALVWHRVGLSALSTAGWGWQLWRGLLTAGASFGFFYGLIYIPLVTALMLAYVGPVLIVLLARPLLGEHISPGRLVGVMLGFAGVVFVISPGSLTIEPAIWSILGSALCWALLSISNRQLATKVSTPVLTFYTYPVSLVIAAVWTWGAWITPAPMDWLLFSVTALGSALAHGFAALAYRYAAAGVVAPFEYTALIWISLAGFLFWGEVPAWTVWVGGSAVILGGIVALRG
;
A
#
# COMPACT_ATOMS: atom_id res chain seq x y z
N MET A 1 3.38 -27.60 10.58
CA MET A 1 4.16 -26.89 9.56
C MET A 1 5.22 -26.11 10.31
N THR A 2 6.49 -26.41 10.11
CA THR A 2 7.61 -25.73 10.76
C THR A 2 7.68 -24.29 10.24
N ALA A 3 8.18 -23.34 11.05
CA ALA A 3 8.30 -21.92 10.69
C ALA A 3 9.06 -21.69 9.37
N GLU A 4 10.00 -22.57 9.06
CA GLU A 4 10.81 -22.57 7.83
C GLU A 4 9.96 -22.90 6.57
N ASN A 5 8.97 -23.77 6.67
CA ASN A 5 8.07 -24.10 5.56
C ASN A 5 7.01 -23.00 5.30
N GLN A 6 6.75 -22.11 6.28
CA GLN A 6 5.88 -20.95 6.08
C GLN A 6 6.58 -19.82 5.32
N GLN A 7 7.92 -19.70 5.41
CA GLN A 7 8.68 -18.63 4.76
C GLN A 7 8.87 -18.78 3.25
N ASN A 8 8.52 -19.93 2.66
CA ASN A 8 8.73 -20.21 1.23
C ASN A 8 7.43 -20.55 0.48
N ASN A 9 6.27 -20.06 0.96
CA ASN A 9 5.03 -20.24 0.21
C ASN A 9 4.79 -19.04 -0.71
N VAL A 10 5.50 -19.02 -1.82
CA VAL A 10 5.47 -17.96 -2.84
C VAL A 10 4.05 -17.70 -3.33
N THR A 11 3.26 -18.74 -3.57
CA THR A 11 1.88 -18.61 -4.04
C THR A 11 1.02 -17.90 -3.01
N LEU A 12 1.14 -18.28 -1.74
CA LEU A 12 0.38 -17.63 -0.66
C LEU A 12 0.82 -16.17 -0.47
N GLY A 13 2.12 -15.87 -0.60
CA GLY A 13 2.65 -14.51 -0.59
C GLY A 13 2.05 -13.65 -1.70
N ALA A 14 2.03 -14.16 -2.93
CA ALA A 14 1.43 -13.49 -4.07
C ALA A 14 -0.08 -13.25 -3.89
N LEU A 15 -0.83 -14.26 -3.44
CA LEU A 15 -2.28 -14.13 -3.16
C LEU A 15 -2.57 -13.10 -2.07
N CYS A 16 -1.77 -13.09 -1.00
CA CYS A 16 -1.89 -12.07 0.04
C CYS A 16 -1.62 -10.66 -0.51
N MET A 17 -0.63 -10.49 -1.39
CA MET A 17 -0.38 -9.17 -1.99
C MET A 17 -1.52 -8.76 -2.92
N CYS A 18 -2.06 -9.64 -3.75
CA CYS A 18 -3.25 -9.34 -4.55
C CYS A 18 -4.44 -8.94 -3.68
N ALA A 19 -4.68 -9.62 -2.56
CA ALA A 19 -5.73 -9.25 -1.60
C ALA A 19 -5.46 -7.87 -0.96
N ALA A 20 -4.19 -7.56 -0.65
CA ALA A 20 -3.79 -6.25 -0.16
C ALA A 20 -4.09 -5.15 -1.19
N MET A 21 -3.87 -5.40 -2.48
CA MET A 21 -4.12 -4.45 -3.56
C MET A 21 -5.63 -4.22 -3.79
N ILE A 22 -6.45 -5.26 -3.68
CA ILE A 22 -7.93 -5.11 -3.72
C ILE A 22 -8.39 -4.22 -2.57
N ALA A 23 -7.91 -4.48 -1.36
CA ALA A 23 -8.23 -3.67 -0.19
C ALA A 23 -7.71 -2.23 -0.33
N GLY A 24 -6.49 -2.05 -0.89
CA GLY A 24 -5.91 -0.75 -1.21
C GLY A 24 -6.77 0.04 -2.20
N THR A 25 -7.23 -0.59 -3.25
CA THR A 25 -8.13 0.05 -4.24
C THR A 25 -9.41 0.59 -3.58
N SER A 26 -9.97 -0.12 -2.60
CA SER A 26 -11.16 0.40 -1.87
C SER A 26 -10.86 1.68 -1.09
N ILE A 27 -9.62 1.83 -0.58
CA ILE A 27 -9.16 3.07 0.06
C ILE A 27 -9.11 4.19 -0.97
N ASP A 28 -8.44 3.96 -2.10
CA ASP A 28 -8.20 4.98 -3.12
C ASP A 28 -9.50 5.54 -3.69
N ILE A 29 -10.48 4.65 -3.95
CA ILE A 29 -11.83 5.02 -4.39
C ILE A 29 -12.54 5.90 -3.34
N SER A 30 -12.52 5.46 -2.07
CA SER A 30 -13.18 6.19 -0.98
C SER A 30 -12.50 7.53 -0.73
N VAL A 31 -11.16 7.59 -0.77
CA VAL A 31 -10.40 8.85 -0.63
C VAL A 31 -10.71 9.79 -1.78
N LYS A 32 -10.77 9.30 -3.03
CA LYS A 32 -11.16 10.12 -4.19
C LYS A 32 -12.54 10.75 -4.02
N ALA A 33 -13.49 10.02 -3.43
CA ALA A 33 -14.83 10.53 -3.16
C ALA A 33 -14.86 11.54 -2.00
N LEU A 34 -14.02 11.38 -0.99
CA LEU A 34 -13.96 12.25 0.20
C LEU A 34 -13.09 13.50 0.00
N ALA A 35 -12.07 13.45 -0.84
CA ALA A 35 -11.07 14.51 -1.02
C ALA A 35 -11.64 15.89 -1.44
N PRO A 36 -12.75 16.00 -2.21
CA PRO A 36 -13.35 17.31 -2.51
C PRO A 36 -13.90 18.04 -1.29
N THR A 37 -14.31 17.30 -0.23
CA THR A 37 -14.97 17.87 0.95
C THR A 37 -14.03 17.94 2.16
N TYR A 38 -13.19 16.92 2.37
CA TYR A 38 -12.40 16.76 3.59
C TYR A 38 -10.92 16.90 3.31
N SER A 39 -10.19 17.53 4.23
CA SER A 39 -8.73 17.65 4.14
C SER A 39 -8.07 16.27 4.23
N THR A 40 -6.90 16.12 3.60
CA THR A 40 -6.07 14.91 3.71
C THR A 40 -5.83 14.51 5.17
N ALA A 41 -5.59 15.49 6.04
CA ALA A 41 -5.36 15.24 7.46
C ALA A 41 -6.60 14.63 8.13
N GLN A 42 -7.79 15.14 7.84
CA GLN A 42 -9.02 14.60 8.39
C GLN A 42 -9.33 13.19 7.90
N ILE A 43 -9.07 12.91 6.62
CA ILE A 43 -9.22 11.56 6.05
C ILE A 43 -8.28 10.57 6.75
N VAL A 44 -6.99 10.92 6.90
CA VAL A 44 -6.01 10.08 7.60
C VAL A 44 -6.36 9.92 9.08
N PHE A 45 -6.85 10.99 9.74
CA PHE A 45 -7.29 10.96 11.12
C PHE A 45 -8.43 9.96 11.33
N LEU A 46 -9.54 10.15 10.63
CA LEU A 46 -10.74 9.31 10.78
C LEU A 46 -10.47 7.86 10.38
N ARG A 47 -9.75 7.63 9.29
CA ARG A 47 -9.29 6.29 8.91
C ARG A 47 -8.52 5.63 10.04
N SER A 48 -7.54 6.33 10.63
CA SER A 48 -6.70 5.77 11.69
C SER A 48 -7.47 5.59 13.00
N ALA A 49 -8.35 6.55 13.35
CA ALA A 49 -9.17 6.49 14.56
C ALA A 49 -10.16 5.30 14.54
N ILE A 50 -10.71 4.96 13.37
CA ILE A 50 -11.62 3.82 13.21
C ILE A 50 -10.82 2.51 13.11
N ALA A 51 -9.70 2.47 12.37
CA ALA A 51 -8.92 1.25 12.18
C ALA A 51 -8.19 0.81 13.45
N LEU A 52 -7.68 1.76 14.25
CA LEU A 52 -6.87 1.47 15.43
C LEU A 52 -7.58 0.55 16.46
N PRO A 53 -8.82 0.81 16.91
CA PRO A 53 -9.51 -0.06 17.85
C PRO A 53 -9.82 -1.44 17.24
N LEU A 54 -10.12 -1.52 15.94
CA LEU A 54 -10.37 -2.79 15.25
C LEU A 54 -9.12 -3.67 15.23
N VAL A 55 -7.98 -3.09 14.90
CA VAL A 55 -6.70 -3.82 14.87
C VAL A 55 -6.21 -4.11 16.28
N LEU A 56 -6.47 -3.23 17.26
CA LEU A 56 -6.17 -3.49 18.67
C LEU A 56 -6.97 -4.70 19.19
N ALA A 57 -8.25 -4.80 18.86
CA ALA A 57 -9.08 -5.95 19.18
C ALA A 57 -8.51 -7.24 18.54
N LEU A 58 -8.04 -7.15 17.28
CA LEU A 58 -7.39 -8.29 16.61
C LEU A 58 -6.09 -8.72 17.32
N VAL A 59 -5.27 -7.75 17.76
CA VAL A 59 -4.06 -8.03 18.55
C VAL A 59 -4.43 -8.73 19.85
N TRP A 60 -5.42 -8.19 20.57
CA TRP A 60 -5.87 -8.78 21.84
C TRP A 60 -6.31 -10.23 21.68
N HIS A 61 -7.17 -10.51 20.69
CA HIS A 61 -7.71 -11.85 20.47
C HIS A 61 -6.70 -12.85 19.91
N ARG A 62 -5.70 -12.42 19.12
CA ARG A 62 -4.80 -13.34 18.42
C ARG A 62 -3.48 -13.57 19.13
N VAL A 63 -2.93 -12.57 19.79
CA VAL A 63 -1.55 -12.61 20.34
C VAL A 63 -1.43 -12.05 21.76
N GLY A 64 -2.46 -11.35 22.25
CA GLY A 64 -2.46 -10.68 23.55
C GLY A 64 -1.79 -9.31 23.50
N LEU A 65 -2.19 -8.41 24.41
CA LEU A 65 -1.70 -7.02 24.46
C LEU A 65 -0.22 -6.93 24.86
N SER A 66 0.32 -7.93 25.58
CA SER A 66 1.75 -7.99 25.93
C SER A 66 2.66 -8.03 24.70
N ALA A 67 2.19 -8.52 23.55
CA ALA A 67 2.95 -8.53 22.31
C ALA A 67 3.26 -7.12 21.78
N LEU A 68 2.52 -6.09 22.20
CA LEU A 68 2.81 -4.70 21.83
C LEU A 68 4.09 -4.19 22.52
N SER A 69 4.33 -4.53 23.77
CA SER A 69 5.51 -4.06 24.51
C SER A 69 6.82 -4.67 24.02
N THR A 70 6.76 -5.87 23.42
CA THR A 70 7.95 -6.61 22.94
C THR A 70 8.36 -6.27 21.50
N ALA A 71 7.58 -5.44 20.81
CA ALA A 71 7.73 -5.19 19.37
C ALA A 71 8.87 -4.22 18.98
N GLY A 72 9.60 -3.63 19.94
CA GLY A 72 10.70 -2.70 19.70
C GLY A 72 10.24 -1.30 19.26
N TRP A 73 10.15 -0.37 20.21
CA TRP A 73 9.55 0.97 20.00
C TRP A 73 10.20 1.77 18.89
N GLY A 74 11.53 1.78 18.76
CA GLY A 74 12.22 2.55 17.72
C GLY A 74 11.84 2.10 16.31
N TRP A 75 11.77 0.79 16.08
CA TRP A 75 11.34 0.23 14.79
C TRP A 75 9.88 0.55 14.49
N GLN A 76 9.00 0.48 15.48
CA GLN A 76 7.58 0.75 15.29
C GLN A 76 7.30 2.24 15.05
N LEU A 77 8.02 3.13 15.73
CA LEU A 77 7.95 4.57 15.47
C LEU A 77 8.40 4.89 14.04
N TRP A 78 9.53 4.33 13.60
CA TRP A 78 10.01 4.47 12.23
C TRP A 78 8.98 4.02 11.21
N ARG A 79 8.38 2.84 11.40
CA ARG A 79 7.32 2.31 10.54
C ARG A 79 6.07 3.19 10.52
N GLY A 80 5.68 3.71 11.68
CA GLY A 80 4.58 4.66 11.80
C GLY A 80 4.84 5.95 11.02
N LEU A 81 6.06 6.49 11.07
CA LEU A 81 6.48 7.64 10.27
C LEU A 81 6.45 7.33 8.76
N LEU A 82 6.93 6.16 8.35
CA LEU A 82 6.86 5.73 6.95
C LEU A 82 5.41 5.60 6.47
N THR A 83 4.53 5.04 7.30
CA THR A 83 3.10 4.92 6.98
C THR A 83 2.43 6.31 6.87
N ALA A 84 2.75 7.21 7.78
CA ALA A 84 2.28 8.59 7.71
C ALA A 84 2.78 9.28 6.43
N GLY A 85 4.09 9.22 6.15
CA GLY A 85 4.69 9.78 4.93
C GLY A 85 4.06 9.22 3.66
N ALA A 86 3.87 7.90 3.58
CA ALA A 86 3.19 7.26 2.45
C ALA A 86 1.76 7.78 2.27
N SER A 87 0.97 7.84 3.35
CA SER A 87 -0.43 8.24 3.30
C SER A 87 -0.60 9.73 2.98
N PHE A 88 0.11 10.60 3.71
CA PHE A 88 0.01 12.05 3.48
C PHE A 88 0.54 12.44 2.11
N GLY A 89 1.68 11.89 1.69
CA GLY A 89 2.27 12.18 0.39
C GLY A 89 1.38 11.76 -0.77
N PHE A 90 0.80 10.55 -0.72
CA PHE A 90 -0.08 10.05 -1.77
C PHE A 90 -1.41 10.82 -1.80
N PHE A 91 -2.08 10.99 -0.65
CA PHE A 91 -3.37 11.67 -0.61
C PHE A 91 -3.27 13.16 -0.93
N TYR A 92 -2.16 13.83 -0.55
CA TYR A 92 -1.88 15.19 -0.99
C TYR A 92 -1.75 15.25 -2.52
N GLY A 93 -1.02 14.31 -3.12
CA GLY A 93 -0.89 14.23 -4.57
C GLY A 93 -2.24 14.05 -5.28
N LEU A 94 -3.16 13.26 -4.71
CA LEU A 94 -4.50 13.02 -5.28
C LEU A 94 -5.39 14.28 -5.37
N ILE A 95 -5.09 15.34 -4.62
CA ILE A 95 -5.81 16.62 -4.71
C ILE A 95 -5.51 17.31 -6.04
N TYR A 96 -4.27 17.19 -6.53
CA TYR A 96 -3.77 17.95 -7.68
C TYR A 96 -3.60 17.11 -8.93
N ILE A 97 -3.48 15.79 -8.80
CA ILE A 97 -3.15 14.87 -9.90
C ILE A 97 -4.27 13.83 -10.04
N PRO A 98 -4.72 13.53 -11.28
CA PRO A 98 -5.70 12.47 -11.53
C PRO A 98 -5.26 11.14 -10.91
N LEU A 99 -6.23 10.36 -10.36
CA LEU A 99 -5.96 9.12 -9.61
C LEU A 99 -5.08 8.15 -10.40
N VAL A 100 -5.36 7.95 -11.68
CA VAL A 100 -4.58 7.06 -12.54
C VAL A 100 -3.12 7.51 -12.64
N THR A 101 -2.86 8.79 -12.85
CA THR A 101 -1.50 9.35 -12.93
C THR A 101 -0.77 9.26 -11.58
N ALA A 102 -1.47 9.53 -10.47
CA ALA A 102 -0.91 9.42 -9.12
C ALA A 102 -0.48 7.98 -8.81
N LEU A 103 -1.33 6.99 -9.14
CA LEU A 103 -1.00 5.57 -8.99
C LEU A 103 0.22 5.16 -9.82
N MET A 104 0.40 5.74 -11.02
CA MET A 104 1.57 5.44 -11.86
C MET A 104 2.87 5.88 -11.24
N LEU A 105 2.87 7.10 -10.72
CA LEU A 105 4.03 7.63 -10.02
C LEU A 105 4.31 6.77 -8.78
N ALA A 106 3.26 6.34 -8.06
CA ALA A 106 3.40 5.44 -6.92
C ALA A 106 3.95 4.05 -7.30
N TYR A 107 3.69 3.58 -8.52
CA TYR A 107 4.19 2.29 -9.01
C TYR A 107 5.70 2.22 -9.26
N VAL A 108 6.43 3.30 -9.03
CA VAL A 108 7.89 3.20 -8.83
C VAL A 108 8.22 2.43 -7.54
N GLY A 109 7.27 2.32 -6.60
CA GLY A 109 7.43 1.60 -5.33
C GLY A 109 7.93 0.16 -5.48
N PRO A 110 7.28 -0.73 -6.24
CA PRO A 110 7.77 -2.09 -6.48
C PRO A 110 9.19 -2.16 -7.04
N VAL A 111 9.57 -1.22 -7.92
CA VAL A 111 10.96 -1.11 -8.42
C VAL A 111 11.90 -0.79 -7.26
N LEU A 112 11.54 0.19 -6.43
CA LEU A 112 12.34 0.56 -5.25
C LEU A 112 12.44 -0.61 -4.26
N ILE A 113 11.36 -1.38 -4.02
CA ILE A 113 11.39 -2.56 -3.15
C ILE A 113 12.43 -3.56 -3.65
N VAL A 114 12.40 -3.90 -4.94
CA VAL A 114 13.35 -4.86 -5.52
C VAL A 114 14.78 -4.33 -5.43
N LEU A 115 15.02 -3.07 -5.79
CA LEU A 115 16.35 -2.47 -5.73
C LEU A 115 16.90 -2.40 -4.30
N LEU A 116 16.04 -2.06 -3.31
CA LEU A 116 16.41 -1.93 -1.92
C LEU A 116 16.49 -3.27 -1.17
N ALA A 117 15.86 -4.33 -1.68
CA ALA A 117 15.87 -5.65 -1.05
C ALA A 117 17.29 -6.23 -0.91
N ARG A 118 18.15 -6.01 -1.90
CA ARG A 118 19.54 -6.48 -1.84
C ARG A 118 20.36 -5.79 -0.74
N PRO A 119 20.48 -4.46 -0.69
CA PRO A 119 21.30 -3.79 0.32
C PRO A 119 20.70 -3.82 1.73
N LEU A 120 19.36 -3.86 1.89
CA LEU A 120 18.71 -3.76 3.19
C LEU A 120 18.29 -5.11 3.80
N LEU A 121 18.03 -6.13 2.96
CA LEU A 121 17.62 -7.48 3.39
C LEU A 121 18.68 -8.54 3.13
N GLY A 122 19.69 -8.27 2.30
CA GLY A 122 20.64 -9.26 1.82
C GLY A 122 20.00 -10.28 0.88
N GLU A 123 18.82 -10.00 0.34
CA GLU A 123 18.12 -10.91 -0.58
C GLU A 123 18.84 -10.97 -1.93
N HIS A 124 19.05 -12.19 -2.43
CA HIS A 124 19.54 -12.37 -3.79
C HIS A 124 18.42 -12.07 -4.79
N ILE A 125 18.66 -11.10 -5.67
CA ILE A 125 17.72 -10.74 -6.72
C ILE A 125 18.16 -11.45 -7.99
N SER A 126 17.37 -12.44 -8.44
CA SER A 126 17.62 -13.09 -9.70
C SER A 126 17.34 -12.12 -10.88
N PRO A 127 18.01 -12.30 -12.02
CA PRO A 127 17.69 -11.53 -13.22
C PRO A 127 16.21 -11.64 -13.63
N GLY A 128 15.59 -12.81 -13.45
CA GLY A 128 14.16 -13.01 -13.73
C GLY A 128 13.26 -12.11 -12.89
N ARG A 129 13.54 -11.92 -11.59
CA ARG A 129 12.78 -11.00 -10.72
C ARG A 129 12.92 -9.56 -11.15
N LEU A 130 14.13 -9.14 -11.52
CA LEU A 130 14.35 -7.79 -12.03
C LEU A 130 13.60 -7.56 -13.35
N VAL A 131 13.68 -8.50 -14.28
CA VAL A 131 12.94 -8.45 -15.56
C VAL A 131 11.43 -8.42 -15.29
N GLY A 132 10.93 -9.25 -14.36
CA GLY A 132 9.52 -9.29 -13.99
C GLY A 132 8.99 -7.95 -13.48
N VAL A 133 9.70 -7.29 -12.56
CA VAL A 133 9.28 -5.99 -12.03
C VAL A 133 9.39 -4.88 -13.07
N MET A 134 10.43 -4.90 -13.91
CA MET A 134 10.60 -3.92 -14.99
C MET A 134 9.55 -4.08 -16.08
N LEU A 135 9.15 -5.31 -16.39
CA LEU A 135 8.07 -5.57 -17.35
C LEU A 135 6.73 -5.07 -16.82
N GLY A 136 6.43 -5.34 -15.53
CA GLY A 136 5.23 -4.80 -14.88
C GLY A 136 5.22 -3.27 -14.88
N PHE A 137 6.33 -2.63 -14.54
CA PHE A 137 6.48 -1.17 -14.56
C PHE A 137 6.31 -0.60 -15.98
N ALA A 138 6.93 -1.21 -16.99
CA ALA A 138 6.76 -0.80 -18.37
C ALA A 138 5.30 -0.91 -18.84
N GLY A 139 4.59 -1.97 -18.42
CA GLY A 139 3.14 -2.12 -18.65
C GLY A 139 2.33 -0.97 -18.06
N VAL A 140 2.65 -0.55 -16.84
CA VAL A 140 2.01 0.59 -16.19
C VAL A 140 2.31 1.90 -16.95
N VAL A 141 3.56 2.19 -17.28
CA VAL A 141 3.97 3.38 -18.05
C VAL A 141 3.27 3.42 -19.41
N PHE A 142 3.11 2.26 -20.07
CA PHE A 142 2.43 2.16 -21.36
C PHE A 142 0.94 2.56 -21.28
N VAL A 143 0.24 2.18 -20.20
CA VAL A 143 -1.18 2.54 -20.01
C VAL A 143 -1.39 4.04 -20.05
N ILE A 144 -0.42 4.82 -19.67
CA ILE A 144 -0.64 6.20 -19.30
C ILE A 144 -0.14 7.23 -20.29
N SER A 145 0.60 6.88 -21.30
CA SER A 145 1.12 7.88 -22.28
C SER A 145 1.43 9.23 -21.63
N PRO A 146 2.64 9.49 -21.18
CA PRO A 146 3.00 10.71 -20.43
C PRO A 146 3.00 11.94 -21.35
N GLY A 147 1.82 12.42 -21.71
CA GLY A 147 1.66 13.59 -22.55
C GLY A 147 1.40 14.86 -21.78
N SER A 148 2.34 15.46 -21.07
CA SER A 148 2.29 16.76 -20.37
C SER A 148 2.22 16.69 -18.82
N LEU A 149 3.17 16.01 -18.19
CA LEU A 149 3.38 16.21 -16.75
C LEU A 149 4.19 17.50 -16.55
N THR A 150 3.55 18.61 -16.16
CA THR A 150 4.26 19.72 -15.52
C THR A 150 4.83 19.21 -14.19
N ILE A 151 6.11 19.51 -13.92
CA ILE A 151 6.77 19.12 -12.67
C ILE A 151 6.18 19.95 -11.52
N GLU A 152 5.19 19.40 -10.84
CA GLU A 152 4.52 20.05 -9.72
C GLU A 152 4.95 19.44 -8.37
N PRO A 153 4.86 20.18 -7.24
CA PRO A 153 5.16 19.66 -5.91
C PRO A 153 4.42 18.36 -5.58
N ALA A 154 3.22 18.16 -6.15
CA ALA A 154 2.40 16.96 -6.00
C ALA A 154 3.07 15.69 -6.56
N ILE A 155 3.86 15.79 -7.64
CA ILE A 155 4.63 14.67 -8.19
C ILE A 155 5.66 14.20 -7.16
N TRP A 156 6.40 15.12 -6.58
CA TRP A 156 7.41 14.81 -5.57
C TRP A 156 6.81 14.22 -4.31
N SER A 157 5.61 14.65 -3.91
CA SER A 157 4.91 14.08 -2.76
C SER A 157 4.53 12.62 -3.00
N ILE A 158 4.09 12.27 -4.21
CA ILE A 158 3.76 10.88 -4.58
C ILE A 158 5.02 10.02 -4.68
N LEU A 159 6.10 10.51 -5.30
CA LEU A 159 7.36 9.78 -5.35
C LEU A 159 7.95 9.55 -3.94
N GLY A 160 7.87 10.54 -3.07
CA GLY A 160 8.23 10.42 -1.66
C GLY A 160 7.36 9.40 -0.93
N SER A 161 6.06 9.36 -1.21
CA SER A 161 5.15 8.35 -0.65
C SER A 161 5.50 6.95 -1.12
N ALA A 162 5.87 6.78 -2.40
CA ALA A 162 6.31 5.49 -2.95
C ALA A 162 7.61 4.99 -2.28
N LEU A 163 8.55 5.89 -1.98
CA LEU A 163 9.75 5.54 -1.22
C LEU A 163 9.40 5.12 0.22
N CYS A 164 8.52 5.87 0.89
CA CYS A 164 8.04 5.51 2.24
C CYS A 164 7.35 4.14 2.24
N TRP A 165 6.52 3.85 1.24
CA TRP A 165 5.87 2.56 1.07
C TRP A 165 6.90 1.43 0.84
N ALA A 166 7.89 1.66 -0.01
CA ALA A 166 8.94 0.68 -0.28
C ALA A 166 9.74 0.36 0.99
N LEU A 167 10.14 1.36 1.77
CA LEU A 167 10.84 1.17 3.04
C LEU A 167 9.97 0.48 4.10
N LEU A 168 8.66 0.78 4.13
CA LEU A 168 7.71 0.09 5.00
C LEU A 168 7.61 -1.40 4.63
N SER A 169 7.55 -1.72 3.34
CA SER A 169 7.50 -3.08 2.80
C SER A 169 8.78 -3.87 3.15
N ILE A 170 9.94 -3.25 3.00
CA ILE A 170 11.23 -3.80 3.45
C ILE A 170 11.21 -4.07 4.97
N SER A 171 10.71 -3.11 5.76
CA SER A 171 10.57 -3.26 7.21
C SER A 171 9.60 -4.40 7.59
N ASN A 172 8.51 -4.58 6.84
CA ASN A 172 7.61 -5.74 7.02
C ASN A 172 8.37 -7.05 6.85
N ARG A 173 9.22 -7.16 5.83
CA ARG A 173 10.04 -8.35 5.58
C ARG A 173 11.07 -8.57 6.68
N GLN A 174 11.77 -7.51 7.14
CA GLN A 174 12.76 -7.60 8.23
C GLN A 174 12.16 -8.10 9.54
N LEU A 175 10.92 -7.69 9.83
CA LEU A 175 10.24 -8.01 11.08
C LEU A 175 9.30 -9.21 10.98
N ALA A 176 9.11 -9.79 9.81
CA ALA A 176 8.14 -10.85 9.54
C ALA A 176 8.28 -12.08 10.45
N THR A 177 9.52 -12.40 10.88
CA THR A 177 9.79 -13.54 11.77
C THR A 177 9.82 -13.17 13.25
N LYS A 178 10.01 -11.88 13.57
CA LYS A 178 10.22 -11.39 14.93
C LYS A 178 8.94 -10.85 15.56
N VAL A 179 8.04 -10.31 14.73
CA VAL A 179 6.82 -9.64 15.18
C VAL A 179 5.61 -10.25 14.46
N SER A 180 4.53 -10.45 15.18
CA SER A 180 3.30 -10.98 14.59
C SER A 180 2.63 -9.96 13.66
N THR A 181 1.97 -10.43 12.61
CA THR A 181 1.29 -9.58 11.63
C THR A 181 0.27 -8.61 12.26
N PRO A 182 -0.60 -9.02 13.22
CA PRO A 182 -1.51 -8.07 13.86
C PRO A 182 -0.78 -6.90 14.56
N VAL A 183 0.36 -7.17 15.20
CA VAL A 183 1.18 -6.14 15.85
C VAL A 183 1.84 -5.21 14.82
N LEU A 184 2.37 -5.76 13.73
CA LEU A 184 2.91 -4.97 12.61
C LEU A 184 1.84 -4.03 12.02
N THR A 185 0.63 -4.53 11.84
CA THR A 185 -0.50 -3.74 11.33
C THR A 185 -0.94 -2.67 12.33
N PHE A 186 -1.00 -3.00 13.64
CA PHE A 186 -1.38 -2.03 14.67
C PHE A 186 -0.50 -0.78 14.65
N TYR A 187 0.82 -0.96 14.59
CA TYR A 187 1.77 0.16 14.67
C TYR A 187 1.80 1.06 13.43
N THR A 188 1.06 0.76 12.37
CA THR A 188 0.91 1.68 11.24
C THR A 188 -0.02 2.87 11.55
N TYR A 189 -0.87 2.78 12.61
CA TYR A 189 -1.90 3.81 12.87
C TYR A 189 -1.52 4.87 13.90
N PRO A 190 -0.89 4.57 15.06
CA PRO A 190 -0.73 5.55 16.14
C PRO A 190 -0.02 6.83 15.72
N VAL A 191 1.08 6.71 14.96
CA VAL A 191 1.85 7.88 14.50
C VAL A 191 1.05 8.70 13.50
N SER A 192 0.42 8.04 12.51
CA SER A 192 -0.43 8.70 11.52
C SER A 192 -1.62 9.41 12.19
N LEU A 193 -2.21 8.79 13.23
CA LEU A 193 -3.32 9.36 13.99
C LEU A 193 -2.89 10.65 14.71
N VAL A 194 -1.75 10.63 15.40
CA VAL A 194 -1.24 11.79 16.15
C VAL A 194 -0.91 12.94 15.21
N ILE A 195 -0.19 12.68 14.12
CA ILE A 195 0.16 13.71 13.13
C ILE A 195 -1.12 14.30 12.51
N ALA A 196 -2.04 13.44 12.11
CA ALA A 196 -3.31 13.84 11.51
C ALA A 196 -4.19 14.65 12.48
N ALA A 197 -4.22 14.29 13.77
CA ALA A 197 -4.96 15.01 14.80
C ALA A 197 -4.50 16.47 14.91
N VAL A 198 -3.18 16.70 14.93
CA VAL A 198 -2.60 18.05 15.01
C VAL A 198 -3.00 18.90 13.79
N TRP A 199 -2.96 18.33 12.60
CA TRP A 199 -3.24 19.06 11.36
C TRP A 199 -4.73 19.22 11.07
N THR A 200 -5.59 18.38 11.65
CA THR A 200 -7.05 18.49 11.53
C THR A 200 -7.61 19.51 12.50
N TRP A 201 -6.86 19.86 13.57
CA TRP A 201 -7.30 20.81 14.59
C TRP A 201 -7.46 22.21 13.99
N GLY A 202 -8.68 22.72 13.96
CA GLY A 202 -9.02 24.02 13.36
C GLY A 202 -9.50 23.99 11.92
N ALA A 203 -9.39 22.85 11.23
CA ALA A 203 -9.92 22.63 9.88
C ALA A 203 -10.96 21.47 9.84
N TRP A 204 -11.57 21.17 10.96
CA TRP A 204 -12.53 20.07 11.08
C TRP A 204 -13.84 20.37 10.35
N ILE A 205 -14.26 19.46 9.49
CA ILE A 205 -15.58 19.44 8.86
C ILE A 205 -16.32 18.21 9.40
N THR A 206 -17.49 18.41 10.02
CA THR A 206 -18.26 17.27 10.55
C THR A 206 -18.75 16.40 9.41
N PRO A 207 -18.40 15.09 9.39
CA PRO A 207 -18.81 14.21 8.32
C PRO A 207 -20.32 14.07 8.20
N ALA A 208 -20.83 14.13 6.96
CA ALA A 208 -22.22 13.81 6.69
C ALA A 208 -22.50 12.32 7.00
N PRO A 209 -23.76 11.94 7.34
CA PRO A 209 -24.09 10.57 7.73
C PRO A 209 -23.64 9.51 6.72
N MET A 210 -23.73 9.79 5.41
CA MET A 210 -23.32 8.87 4.36
C MET A 210 -21.80 8.74 4.25
N ASP A 211 -21.05 9.80 4.56
CA ASP A 211 -19.58 9.80 4.44
C ASP A 211 -18.91 8.91 5.51
N TRP A 212 -19.60 8.65 6.64
CA TRP A 212 -19.14 7.67 7.63
C TRP A 212 -18.98 6.27 7.05
N LEU A 213 -19.81 5.90 6.05
CA LEU A 213 -19.62 4.64 5.33
C LEU A 213 -18.28 4.64 4.57
N LEU A 214 -17.97 5.73 3.85
CA LEU A 214 -16.70 5.86 3.11
C LEU A 214 -15.49 5.86 4.06
N PHE A 215 -15.57 6.57 5.19
CA PHE A 215 -14.53 6.53 6.22
C PHE A 215 -14.35 5.12 6.80
N SER A 216 -15.44 4.38 7.00
CA SER A 216 -15.39 2.99 7.49
C SER A 216 -14.78 2.06 6.46
N VAL A 217 -15.12 2.20 5.17
CA VAL A 217 -14.50 1.45 4.07
C VAL A 217 -13.00 1.75 3.99
N THR A 218 -12.61 3.04 4.10
CA THR A 218 -11.20 3.44 4.10
C THR A 218 -10.44 2.82 5.28
N ALA A 219 -11.04 2.77 6.46
CA ALA A 219 -10.43 2.20 7.67
C ALA A 219 -10.27 0.67 7.57
N LEU A 220 -11.34 -0.03 7.20
CA LEU A 220 -11.32 -1.50 7.02
C LEU A 220 -10.39 -1.89 5.87
N GLY A 221 -10.48 -1.21 4.74
CA GLY A 221 -9.59 -1.40 3.59
C GLY A 221 -8.13 -1.22 3.99
N SER A 222 -7.82 -0.18 4.78
CA SER A 222 -6.48 0.07 5.30
C SER A 222 -5.98 -1.06 6.22
N ALA A 223 -6.82 -1.53 7.16
CA ALA A 223 -6.46 -2.63 8.06
C ALA A 223 -6.18 -3.93 7.28
N LEU A 224 -7.01 -4.24 6.29
CA LEU A 224 -6.84 -5.40 5.43
C LEU A 224 -5.62 -5.26 4.51
N ALA A 225 -5.43 -4.10 3.88
CA ALA A 225 -4.28 -3.85 2.99
C ALA A 225 -2.96 -4.00 3.74
N HIS A 226 -2.79 -3.33 4.88
CA HIS A 226 -1.57 -3.45 5.69
C HIS A 226 -1.39 -4.86 6.27
N GLY A 227 -2.49 -5.50 6.71
CA GLY A 227 -2.46 -6.87 7.22
C GLY A 227 -2.04 -7.89 6.16
N PHE A 228 -2.66 -7.86 4.99
CA PHE A 228 -2.31 -8.76 3.89
C PHE A 228 -0.93 -8.46 3.30
N ALA A 229 -0.51 -7.20 3.19
CA ALA A 229 0.83 -6.86 2.77
C ALA A 229 1.88 -7.39 3.76
N ALA A 230 1.67 -7.23 5.07
CA ALA A 230 2.56 -7.79 6.08
C ALA A 230 2.61 -9.34 6.02
N LEU A 231 1.48 -10.00 5.76
CA LEU A 231 1.42 -11.45 5.51
C LEU A 231 2.16 -11.85 4.23
N ALA A 232 2.00 -11.12 3.14
CA ALA A 232 2.68 -11.39 1.89
C ALA A 232 4.20 -11.42 2.07
N TYR A 233 4.75 -10.41 2.73
CA TYR A 233 6.18 -10.32 3.05
C TYR A 233 6.64 -11.32 4.11
N ARG A 234 5.72 -11.91 4.87
CA ARG A 234 6.02 -13.03 5.78
C ARG A 234 6.21 -14.34 5.02
N TYR A 235 5.40 -14.57 3.98
CA TYR A 235 5.39 -15.83 3.22
C TYR A 235 6.42 -15.89 2.10
N ALA A 236 6.85 -14.76 1.54
CA ALA A 236 7.80 -14.75 0.43
C ALA A 236 8.76 -13.55 0.47
N ALA A 237 9.86 -13.68 -0.28
CA ALA A 237 10.87 -12.65 -0.42
C ALA A 237 10.31 -11.37 -1.06
N ALA A 238 10.86 -10.21 -0.69
CA ALA A 238 10.38 -8.93 -1.16
C ALA A 238 10.43 -8.79 -2.69
N GLY A 239 11.51 -9.26 -3.31
CA GLY A 239 11.66 -9.26 -4.77
C GLY A 239 10.67 -10.17 -5.52
N VAL A 240 10.02 -11.14 -4.84
CA VAL A 240 8.98 -12.00 -5.41
C VAL A 240 7.61 -11.38 -5.28
N VAL A 241 7.33 -10.73 -4.15
CA VAL A 241 6.00 -10.19 -3.81
C VAL A 241 5.74 -8.84 -4.47
N ALA A 242 6.78 -7.98 -4.57
CA ALA A 242 6.65 -6.62 -5.07
C ALA A 242 5.98 -6.49 -6.46
N PRO A 243 6.25 -7.35 -7.48
CA PRO A 243 5.57 -7.25 -8.77
C PRO A 243 4.05 -7.39 -8.70
N PHE A 244 3.52 -8.06 -7.65
CA PHE A 244 2.07 -8.23 -7.49
C PHE A 244 1.36 -6.96 -7.01
N GLU A 245 2.10 -5.95 -6.53
CA GLU A 245 1.54 -4.63 -6.24
C GLU A 245 0.95 -3.98 -7.50
N TYR A 246 1.50 -4.26 -8.68
CA TYR A 246 0.96 -3.76 -9.95
C TYR A 246 -0.44 -4.28 -10.28
N THR A 247 -0.91 -5.35 -9.63
CA THR A 247 -2.29 -5.83 -9.82
C THR A 247 -3.34 -4.81 -9.40
N ALA A 248 -2.98 -3.81 -8.58
CA ALA A 248 -3.88 -2.70 -8.25
C ALA A 248 -4.38 -1.96 -9.50
N LEU A 249 -3.60 -1.91 -10.59
CA LEU A 249 -4.05 -1.33 -11.86
C LEU A 249 -5.29 -2.03 -12.41
N ILE A 250 -5.36 -3.36 -12.29
CA ILE A 250 -6.51 -4.16 -12.74
C ILE A 250 -7.73 -3.80 -11.90
N TRP A 251 -7.57 -3.76 -10.59
CA TRP A 251 -8.65 -3.50 -9.65
C TRP A 251 -9.20 -2.08 -9.76
N ILE A 252 -8.32 -1.08 -9.92
CA ILE A 252 -8.75 0.32 -10.09
C ILE A 252 -9.46 0.53 -11.42
N SER A 253 -9.00 -0.15 -12.50
CA SER A 253 -9.65 -0.09 -13.81
C SER A 253 -11.04 -0.73 -13.77
N LEU A 254 -11.16 -1.88 -13.10
CA LEU A 254 -12.46 -2.54 -12.89
C LEU A 254 -13.40 -1.66 -12.06
N ALA A 255 -12.90 -1.03 -11.00
CA ALA A 255 -13.69 -0.12 -10.19
C ALA A 255 -14.12 1.12 -10.97
N GLY A 256 -13.23 1.71 -11.79
CA GLY A 256 -13.57 2.82 -12.69
C GLY A 256 -14.73 2.48 -13.62
N PHE A 257 -14.72 1.28 -14.19
CA PHE A 257 -15.81 0.78 -15.01
C PHE A 257 -17.12 0.60 -14.23
N LEU A 258 -17.06 -0.05 -13.06
CA LEU A 258 -18.26 -0.39 -12.27
C LEU A 258 -18.92 0.84 -11.61
N PHE A 259 -18.13 1.79 -11.10
CA PHE A 259 -18.66 2.92 -10.31
C PHE A 259 -18.89 4.19 -11.15
N TRP A 260 -18.11 4.38 -12.23
CA TRP A 260 -18.18 5.59 -13.06
C TRP A 260 -18.50 5.31 -14.52
N GLY A 261 -18.68 4.03 -14.93
CA GLY A 261 -18.91 3.64 -16.31
C GLY A 261 -17.72 3.90 -17.24
N GLU A 262 -16.54 4.10 -16.70
CA GLU A 262 -15.32 4.34 -17.47
C GLU A 262 -14.91 3.05 -18.19
N VAL A 263 -15.04 3.01 -19.51
CA VAL A 263 -14.58 1.86 -20.31
C VAL A 263 -13.05 1.88 -20.36
N PRO A 264 -12.37 0.84 -19.86
CA PRO A 264 -10.91 0.80 -19.90
C PRO A 264 -10.39 0.89 -21.34
N ALA A 265 -9.48 1.83 -21.59
CA ALA A 265 -8.84 1.95 -22.90
C ALA A 265 -8.09 0.66 -23.26
N TRP A 266 -7.91 0.39 -24.57
CA TRP A 266 -7.16 -0.80 -25.01
C TRP A 266 -5.74 -0.89 -24.40
N THR A 267 -5.13 0.25 -24.09
CA THR A 267 -3.84 0.35 -23.42
C THR A 267 -3.84 -0.31 -22.04
N VAL A 268 -4.97 -0.27 -21.31
CA VAL A 268 -5.15 -0.93 -20.00
C VAL A 268 -5.06 -2.45 -20.13
N TRP A 269 -5.62 -3.02 -21.19
CA TRP A 269 -5.56 -4.46 -21.47
C TRP A 269 -4.13 -4.91 -21.80
N VAL A 270 -3.42 -4.14 -22.62
CA VAL A 270 -2.02 -4.43 -22.96
C VAL A 270 -1.11 -4.28 -21.72
N GLY A 271 -1.25 -3.17 -21.00
CA GLY A 271 -0.47 -2.94 -19.78
C GLY A 271 -0.78 -3.95 -18.67
N GLY A 272 -2.07 -4.28 -18.48
CA GLY A 272 -2.51 -5.32 -17.54
C GLY A 272 -1.91 -6.70 -17.88
N SER A 273 -1.86 -7.05 -19.16
CA SER A 273 -1.20 -8.28 -19.63
C SER A 273 0.30 -8.28 -19.32
N ALA A 274 0.99 -7.15 -19.52
CA ALA A 274 2.40 -7.01 -19.15
C ALA A 274 2.63 -7.14 -17.63
N VAL A 275 1.72 -6.60 -16.82
CA VAL A 275 1.73 -6.76 -15.34
C VAL A 275 1.61 -8.23 -14.95
N ILE A 276 0.66 -8.96 -15.53
CA ILE A 276 0.45 -10.39 -15.26
C ILE A 276 1.69 -11.19 -15.68
N LEU A 277 2.20 -10.96 -16.89
CA LEU A 277 3.42 -11.63 -17.39
C LEU A 277 4.63 -11.31 -16.51
N GLY A 278 4.79 -10.06 -16.08
CA GLY A 278 5.84 -9.65 -15.16
C GLY A 278 5.80 -10.41 -13.83
N GLY A 279 4.58 -10.57 -13.27
CA GLY A 279 4.37 -11.38 -12.07
C GLY A 279 4.76 -12.85 -12.27
N ILE A 280 4.36 -13.46 -13.39
CA ILE A 280 4.70 -14.85 -13.73
C ILE A 280 6.22 -15.02 -13.88
N VAL A 281 6.89 -14.10 -14.58
CA VAL A 281 8.36 -14.11 -14.76
C VAL A 281 9.06 -14.00 -13.41
N ALA A 282 8.61 -13.11 -12.52
CA ALA A 282 9.16 -12.94 -11.19
C ALA A 282 8.97 -14.18 -10.28
N LEU A 283 7.90 -14.95 -10.49
CA LEU A 283 7.68 -16.22 -9.77
C LEU A 283 8.63 -17.34 -10.20
N ARG A 284 9.04 -17.36 -11.47
CA ARG A 284 9.90 -18.40 -12.05
C ARG A 284 11.39 -18.13 -11.90
N GLY A 285 11.77 -16.88 -11.68
CA GLY A 285 13.15 -16.44 -11.46
C GLY A 285 13.50 -16.37 -9.99
#